data_1c9c0805ce30b123102e9ada9c538657
#
_entry.id   1c9c0805ce30b123102e9ada9c538657
#
_cell.length_a   1.000
_cell.length_b   1.000
_cell.length_c   1.000
_cell.angle_alpha   90.00
_cell.angle_beta   90.00
_cell.angle_gamma   90.00
#
_symmetry.space_group_name_H-M   'P 1'
#
loop_
_entity.id
_entity.type
_entity.pdbx_description
1 polymer ?
#
loop_
_entity_poly.entity_id
_entity_poly.type
_entity_poly.pdbx_seq_one_letter_code
_entity_poly.pdbx_strand_id
1 'polypeptide(L)'
;MKIQGLKLTQFKNYDSGQFVFSERLNCFVGKNGMGKTNLLDAIYYLCMCKSHRGVNDRNVVKHSTEFFRLEGYFLNEKKIEKKSKSKIKIVAKVQPGKNKEIEKDDVAYQKLSEHIGMIPVVIIVPDDTLMATEGSEERRRFLDNTLSQLDGDYLKNLITYNKILKQRNSALKKFAETRSFNAELVDI
;
A
#
# COMPACT_ATOMS: atom_id res chain seq x y z
N MET A 1 5.71 10.14 -13.18
CA MET A 1 5.89 8.71 -13.51
C MET A 1 4.68 8.19 -14.25
N LYS A 2 4.85 7.23 -15.19
CA LYS A 2 3.73 6.58 -15.92
C LYS A 2 3.84 5.07 -15.76
N ILE A 3 2.73 4.41 -15.47
CA ILE A 3 2.69 2.95 -15.50
C ILE A 3 2.60 2.48 -16.96
N GLN A 4 3.39 1.48 -17.33
CA GLN A 4 3.39 0.88 -18.67
C GLN A 4 2.83 -0.54 -18.68
N GLY A 5 2.98 -1.24 -17.58
CA GLY A 5 2.51 -2.63 -17.49
C GLY A 5 2.37 -3.09 -16.06
N LEU A 6 1.52 -4.09 -15.87
CA LEU A 6 1.27 -4.76 -14.61
C LEU A 6 1.14 -6.26 -14.87
N LYS A 7 1.85 -7.07 -14.08
CA LYS A 7 1.59 -8.50 -13.95
C LYS A 7 1.14 -8.78 -12.53
N LEU A 8 0.17 -9.64 -12.38
CA LEU A 8 -0.30 -10.08 -11.08
C LEU A 8 -0.51 -11.59 -11.06
N THR A 9 -0.28 -12.18 -9.91
CA THR A 9 -0.42 -13.61 -9.64
C THR A 9 -1.08 -13.75 -8.27
N GLN A 10 -2.17 -14.50 -8.21
CA GLN A 10 -2.92 -14.87 -6.98
C GLN A 10 -3.34 -13.65 -6.12
N PHE A 11 -3.73 -12.56 -6.79
CA PHE A 11 -4.13 -11.31 -6.14
C PHE A 11 -5.65 -11.16 -6.14
N LYS A 12 -6.26 -11.18 -4.97
CA LYS A 12 -7.71 -11.09 -4.76
C LYS A 12 -8.48 -12.13 -5.61
N ASN A 13 -9.23 -11.71 -6.64
CA ASN A 13 -9.96 -12.61 -7.53
C ASN A 13 -9.15 -13.05 -8.77
N TYR A 14 -7.94 -12.55 -8.96
CA TYR A 14 -7.09 -12.93 -10.10
C TYR A 14 -6.23 -14.14 -9.79
N ASP A 15 -6.22 -15.16 -10.67
CA ASP A 15 -5.21 -16.21 -10.69
C ASP A 15 -3.90 -15.65 -11.24
N SER A 16 -3.99 -15.09 -12.43
CA SER A 16 -2.91 -14.38 -13.09
C SER A 16 -3.51 -13.34 -14.04
N GLY A 17 -2.72 -12.34 -14.36
CA GLY A 17 -3.09 -11.33 -15.34
C GLY A 17 -1.89 -10.53 -15.78
N GLN A 18 -1.92 -10.09 -17.04
CA GLN A 18 -0.95 -9.17 -17.59
C GLN A 18 -1.68 -8.05 -18.32
N PHE A 19 -1.33 -6.82 -18.00
CA PHE A 19 -1.96 -5.62 -18.51
C PHE A 19 -0.89 -4.67 -19.05
N VAL A 20 -1.19 -4.06 -20.19
CA VAL A 20 -0.39 -3.00 -20.80
C VAL A 20 -1.22 -1.73 -20.76
N PHE A 21 -0.62 -0.63 -20.39
CA PHE A 21 -1.29 0.65 -20.21
C PHE A 21 -0.88 1.64 -21.29
N SER A 22 -1.86 2.43 -21.74
CA SER A 22 -1.60 3.62 -22.54
C SER A 22 -1.00 4.73 -21.69
N GLU A 23 -0.39 5.71 -22.35
CA GLU A 23 0.35 6.78 -21.65
C GLU A 23 -0.53 7.74 -20.84
N ARG A 24 -1.81 7.89 -21.18
CA ARG A 24 -2.67 8.92 -20.59
C ARG A 24 -3.88 8.36 -19.87
N LEU A 25 -4.81 7.75 -20.61
CA LEU A 25 -6.09 7.30 -20.09
C LEU A 25 -6.26 5.81 -20.34
N ASN A 26 -6.63 5.08 -19.30
CA ASN A 26 -6.96 3.66 -19.38
C ASN A 26 -8.32 3.43 -18.72
N CYS A 27 -9.27 2.91 -19.47
CA CYS A 27 -10.61 2.61 -18.98
C CYS A 27 -10.78 1.09 -18.80
N PHE A 28 -11.21 0.66 -17.60
CA PHE A 28 -11.52 -0.73 -17.31
C PHE A 28 -13.05 -0.90 -17.28
N VAL A 29 -13.58 -1.62 -18.25
CA VAL A 29 -15.01 -1.86 -18.38
C VAL A 29 -15.33 -3.35 -18.20
N GLY A 30 -16.52 -3.66 -17.74
CA GLY A 30 -16.97 -5.04 -17.52
C GLY A 30 -18.03 -5.14 -16.42
N LYS A 31 -18.61 -6.32 -16.24
CA LYS A 31 -19.63 -6.61 -15.22
C LYS A 31 -19.08 -6.40 -13.80
N ASN A 32 -19.97 -6.21 -12.82
CA ASN A 32 -19.58 -6.14 -11.42
C ASN A 32 -18.97 -7.48 -10.97
N GLY A 33 -18.03 -7.43 -10.01
CA GLY A 33 -17.32 -8.62 -9.54
C GLY A 33 -16.13 -9.06 -10.41
N MET A 34 -15.94 -8.54 -11.61
CA MET A 34 -14.86 -8.97 -12.52
C MET A 34 -13.45 -8.50 -12.12
N GLY A 35 -13.33 -7.76 -11.03
CA GLY A 35 -12.00 -7.36 -10.50
C GLY A 35 -11.49 -6.00 -10.94
N LYS A 36 -12.31 -5.13 -11.57
CA LYS A 36 -11.88 -3.79 -12.01
C LYS A 36 -11.21 -2.99 -10.87
N THR A 37 -11.86 -2.91 -9.73
CA THR A 37 -11.31 -2.24 -8.53
C THR A 37 -10.09 -2.96 -7.97
N ASN A 38 -10.04 -4.29 -8.08
CA ASN A 38 -8.89 -5.08 -7.64
C ASN A 38 -7.65 -4.80 -8.48
N LEU A 39 -7.82 -4.49 -9.77
CA LEU A 39 -6.73 -4.08 -10.64
C LEU A 39 -6.16 -2.71 -10.23
N LEU A 40 -7.02 -1.75 -9.90
CA LEU A 40 -6.60 -0.44 -9.37
C LEU A 40 -5.90 -0.59 -8.02
N ASP A 41 -6.42 -1.49 -7.16
CA ASP A 41 -5.78 -1.77 -5.87
C ASP A 41 -4.42 -2.45 -6.01
N ALA A 42 -4.20 -3.27 -7.05
CA ALA A 42 -2.89 -3.85 -7.33
C ALA A 42 -1.86 -2.75 -7.70
N ILE A 43 -2.26 -1.75 -8.48
CA ILE A 43 -1.41 -0.59 -8.79
C ILE A 43 -1.11 0.20 -7.51
N TYR A 44 -2.14 0.48 -6.71
CA TYR A 44 -2.00 1.16 -5.42
C TYR A 44 -1.07 0.39 -4.48
N TYR A 45 -1.20 -0.94 -4.42
CA TYR A 45 -0.35 -1.79 -3.59
C TYR A 45 1.13 -1.68 -3.97
N LEU A 46 1.43 -1.65 -5.27
CA LEU A 46 2.80 -1.45 -5.76
C LEU A 46 3.38 -0.08 -5.38
N CYS A 47 2.56 0.93 -5.18
CA CYS A 47 3.00 2.27 -4.80
C CYS A 47 3.11 2.47 -3.28
N MET A 48 2.16 1.88 -2.51
CA MET A 48 1.97 2.14 -1.08
C MET A 48 2.30 0.94 -0.17
N CYS A 49 2.71 -0.21 -0.73
CA CYS A 49 2.99 -1.47 -0.01
C CYS A 49 1.81 -1.97 0.84
N LYS A 50 0.59 -1.55 0.54
CA LYS A 50 -0.65 -1.94 1.22
C LYS A 50 -1.86 -1.77 0.31
N SER A 51 -2.95 -2.52 0.57
CA SER A 51 -4.24 -2.29 -0.08
C SER A 51 -4.82 -0.92 0.31
N HIS A 52 -5.49 -0.24 -0.63
CA HIS A 52 -6.13 1.06 -0.36
C HIS A 52 -7.23 0.97 0.70
N ARG A 53 -7.90 -0.17 0.82
CA ARG A 53 -8.92 -0.41 1.85
C ARG A 53 -8.35 -0.72 3.24
N GLY A 54 -7.03 -0.74 3.40
CA GLY A 54 -6.39 -1.05 4.68
C GLY A 54 -6.59 -2.48 5.18
N VAL A 55 -7.05 -3.38 4.29
CA VAL A 55 -7.25 -4.79 4.66
C VAL A 55 -5.92 -5.50 4.85
N ASN A 56 -5.91 -6.50 5.74
CA ASN A 56 -4.75 -7.35 5.98
C ASN A 56 -4.36 -8.12 4.71
N ASP A 57 -3.07 -8.36 4.51
CA ASP A 57 -2.54 -9.08 3.35
C ASP A 57 -3.16 -10.49 3.18
N ARG A 58 -3.64 -11.13 4.26
CA ARG A 58 -4.43 -12.38 4.18
C ARG A 58 -5.69 -12.24 3.32
N ASN A 59 -6.32 -11.06 3.33
CA ASN A 59 -7.51 -10.76 2.54
C ASN A 59 -7.18 -10.22 1.14
N VAL A 60 -5.91 -10.02 0.86
CA VAL A 60 -5.40 -9.59 -0.46
C VAL A 60 -4.94 -10.78 -1.29
N VAL A 61 -4.41 -11.83 -0.64
CA VAL A 61 -4.12 -13.11 -1.29
C VAL A 61 -5.40 -13.71 -1.84
N LYS A 62 -5.35 -14.31 -3.03
CA LYS A 62 -6.48 -15.04 -3.57
C LYS A 62 -6.89 -16.18 -2.63
N HIS A 63 -8.17 -16.39 -2.48
CA HIS A 63 -8.71 -17.49 -1.65
C HIS A 63 -8.10 -18.84 -2.09
N SER A 64 -7.76 -19.67 -1.12
CA SER A 64 -7.12 -20.99 -1.30
C SER A 64 -5.69 -20.95 -1.86
N THR A 65 -5.01 -19.79 -1.79
CA THR A 65 -3.58 -19.69 -2.13
C THR A 65 -2.79 -19.08 -0.97
N GLU A 66 -1.47 -19.25 -0.97
CA GLU A 66 -0.61 -18.87 0.16
C GLU A 66 0.10 -17.54 -0.03
N PHE A 67 0.22 -17.06 -1.26
CA PHE A 67 0.97 -15.85 -1.58
C PHE A 67 0.34 -15.12 -2.75
N PHE A 68 0.75 -13.88 -2.95
CA PHE A 68 0.56 -13.17 -4.21
C PHE A 68 1.84 -12.49 -4.67
N ARG A 69 1.91 -12.22 -5.98
CA ARG A 69 3.00 -11.48 -6.60
C ARG A 69 2.43 -10.42 -7.54
N LEU A 70 2.96 -9.22 -7.42
CA LEU A 70 2.68 -8.10 -8.33
C LEU A 70 3.99 -7.63 -8.96
N GLU A 71 3.97 -7.31 -10.26
CA GLU A 71 5.08 -6.68 -10.95
C GLU A 71 4.57 -5.47 -11.73
N GLY A 72 5.06 -4.30 -11.39
CA GLY A 72 4.74 -3.05 -12.08
C GLY A 72 5.92 -2.53 -12.88
N TYR A 73 5.66 -2.08 -14.09
CA TYR A 73 6.64 -1.47 -14.97
C TYR A 73 6.30 0.01 -15.14
N PHE A 74 7.21 0.87 -14.70
CA PHE A 74 7.00 2.32 -14.66
C PHE A 74 8.04 3.04 -15.53
N LEU A 75 7.64 4.17 -16.12
CA LEU A 75 8.50 5.06 -16.85
C LEU A 75 8.74 6.32 -16.03
N ASN A 76 10.02 6.65 -15.79
CA ASN A 76 10.39 7.89 -15.12
C ASN A 76 10.75 8.95 -16.17
N GLU A 77 9.92 9.97 -16.30
CA GLU A 77 10.12 11.06 -17.25
C GLU A 77 11.03 12.18 -16.73
N LYS A 78 11.29 12.26 -15.41
CA LYS A 78 12.12 13.33 -14.82
C LYS A 78 13.61 13.23 -15.17
N LYS A 79 14.07 12.14 -15.79
CA LYS A 79 15.46 11.98 -16.28
C LYS A 79 15.63 12.36 -17.75
N ILE A 80 14.75 13.22 -18.29
CA ILE A 80 14.74 13.62 -19.69
C ILE A 80 16.00 14.43 -20.10
N GLU A 81 16.68 15.07 -19.15
CA GLU A 81 17.92 15.82 -19.45
C GLU A 81 19.09 14.95 -19.93
N LYS A 82 19.04 13.64 -19.73
CA LYS A 82 20.00 12.66 -20.29
C LYS A 82 19.28 11.61 -21.12
N LYS A 83 18.71 11.97 -22.27
CA LYS A 83 18.23 11.12 -23.40
C LYS A 83 17.87 9.64 -23.14
N SER A 84 17.77 9.15 -21.91
CA SER A 84 17.36 7.77 -21.58
C SER A 84 16.13 7.77 -20.70
N LYS A 85 15.01 7.34 -21.26
CA LYS A 85 13.80 6.97 -20.50
C LYS A 85 14.16 5.85 -19.54
N SER A 86 14.25 6.14 -18.25
CA SER A 86 14.56 5.12 -17.25
C SER A 86 13.30 4.31 -16.94
N LYS A 87 13.29 3.05 -17.33
CA LYS A 87 12.28 2.08 -16.91
C LYS A 87 12.61 1.64 -15.48
N ILE A 88 11.59 1.52 -14.66
CA ILE A 88 11.69 1.02 -13.29
C ILE A 88 10.75 -0.16 -13.16
N LYS A 89 11.26 -1.27 -12.64
CA LYS A 89 10.46 -2.45 -12.29
C LYS A 89 10.28 -2.50 -10.78
N ILE A 90 9.04 -2.60 -10.34
CA ILE A 90 8.70 -2.82 -8.92
C ILE A 90 8.05 -4.19 -8.81
N VAL A 91 8.51 -4.97 -7.84
CA VAL A 91 7.94 -6.28 -7.54
C VAL A 91 7.52 -6.32 -6.08
N ALA A 92 6.31 -6.76 -5.83
CA ALA A 92 5.82 -7.09 -4.49
C ALA A 92 5.60 -8.60 -4.41
N LYS A 93 6.29 -9.26 -3.47
CA LYS A 93 6.12 -10.66 -3.13
C LYS A 93 5.60 -10.73 -1.70
N VAL A 94 4.42 -11.26 -1.52
CA VAL A 94 3.73 -11.24 -0.22
C VAL A 94 3.18 -12.62 0.11
N GLN A 95 3.64 -13.16 1.23
CA GLN A 95 3.10 -14.36 1.85
C GLN A 95 2.63 -13.99 3.26
N PRO A 96 1.33 -14.05 3.55
CA PRO A 96 0.80 -13.73 4.87
C PRO A 96 1.49 -14.51 5.98
N GLY A 97 1.86 -13.82 7.06
CA GLY A 97 2.62 -14.43 8.16
C GLY A 97 4.14 -14.38 7.98
N LYS A 98 4.63 -14.02 6.80
CA LYS A 98 6.05 -13.69 6.55
C LYS A 98 6.24 -12.21 6.29
N ASN A 99 7.49 -11.75 6.32
CA ASN A 99 7.82 -10.39 5.92
C ASN A 99 7.52 -10.22 4.43
N LYS A 100 6.82 -9.13 4.09
CA LYS A 100 6.61 -8.79 2.69
C LYS A 100 7.91 -8.25 2.08
N GLU A 101 8.17 -8.65 0.85
CA GLU A 101 9.35 -8.26 0.09
C GLU A 101 8.93 -7.33 -1.05
N ILE A 102 9.50 -6.14 -1.08
CA ILE A 102 9.32 -5.17 -2.16
C ILE A 102 10.69 -4.92 -2.80
N GLU A 103 10.76 -5.09 -4.11
CA GLU A 103 11.98 -4.92 -4.89
C GLU A 103 11.82 -3.79 -5.89
N LYS A 104 12.91 -3.06 -6.10
CA LYS A 104 13.08 -2.12 -7.20
C LYS A 104 14.25 -2.57 -8.07
N ASP A 105 13.98 -2.82 -9.35
CA ASP A 105 15.00 -3.25 -10.31
C ASP A 105 15.80 -4.46 -9.78
N ASP A 106 15.06 -5.43 -9.23
CA ASP A 106 15.55 -6.69 -8.63
C ASP A 106 16.40 -6.52 -7.35
N VAL A 107 16.36 -5.34 -6.71
CA VAL A 107 16.99 -5.06 -5.42
C VAL A 107 15.89 -4.85 -4.36
N ALA A 108 15.90 -5.68 -3.32
CA ALA A 108 14.94 -5.59 -2.23
C ALA A 108 15.19 -4.38 -1.32
N TYR A 109 14.14 -3.69 -0.90
CA TYR A 109 14.23 -2.63 0.11
C TYR A 109 14.47 -3.21 1.50
N GLN A 110 15.36 -2.61 2.26
CA GLN A 110 15.56 -2.97 3.67
C GLN A 110 14.37 -2.52 4.53
N LYS A 111 13.79 -1.36 4.23
CA LYS A 111 12.61 -0.81 4.89
C LYS A 111 11.57 -0.40 3.85
N LEU A 112 10.34 -0.83 4.03
CA LEU A 112 9.24 -0.47 3.13
C LEU A 112 8.99 1.04 3.06
N SER A 113 9.33 1.78 4.12
CA SER A 113 9.25 3.24 4.16
C SER A 113 10.14 3.94 3.13
N GLU A 114 11.21 3.29 2.65
CA GLU A 114 12.08 3.83 1.60
C GLU A 114 11.43 3.82 0.21
N HIS A 115 10.42 2.98 0.04
CA HIS A 115 9.66 2.87 -1.21
C HIS A 115 8.53 3.91 -1.30
N ILE A 116 7.91 4.27 -0.16
CA ILE A 116 6.76 5.17 -0.13
C ILE A 116 7.16 6.56 -0.65
N GLY A 117 6.35 7.12 -1.56
CA GLY A 117 6.61 8.42 -2.19
C GLY A 117 7.49 8.34 -3.45
N MET A 118 8.15 7.21 -3.72
CA MET A 118 8.92 7.04 -4.96
C MET A 118 8.01 7.03 -6.20
N ILE A 119 6.84 6.43 -6.09
CA ILE A 119 5.79 6.42 -7.11
C ILE A 119 4.53 7.03 -6.52
N PRO A 120 4.34 8.36 -6.63
CA PRO A 120 3.16 9.01 -6.09
C PRO A 120 1.89 8.45 -6.73
N VAL A 121 0.88 8.18 -5.91
CA VAL A 121 -0.41 7.63 -6.33
C VAL A 121 -1.55 8.31 -5.58
N VAL A 122 -2.61 8.59 -6.31
CA VAL A 122 -3.91 9.00 -5.74
C VAL A 122 -4.94 8.00 -6.24
N ILE A 123 -5.76 7.51 -5.32
CA ILE A 123 -6.93 6.70 -5.64
C ILE A 123 -8.17 7.43 -5.13
N ILE A 124 -9.22 7.43 -5.93
CA ILE A 124 -10.52 8.00 -5.57
C ILE A 124 -11.55 6.88 -5.74
N VAL A 125 -12.32 6.64 -4.71
CA VAL A 125 -13.38 5.63 -4.69
C VAL A 125 -14.72 6.29 -4.30
N PRO A 126 -15.88 5.69 -4.65
CA PRO A 126 -17.18 6.25 -4.28
C PRO A 126 -17.33 6.51 -2.78
N ASP A 127 -16.75 5.65 -1.94
CA ASP A 127 -16.79 5.76 -0.48
C ASP A 127 -16.03 6.99 0.07
N ASP A 128 -15.19 7.65 -0.74
CA ASP A 128 -14.45 8.86 -0.30
C ASP A 128 -15.38 10.05 -0.06
N THR A 129 -16.63 10.02 -0.55
CA THR A 129 -17.66 10.99 -0.18
C THR A 129 -17.95 10.98 1.31
N LEU A 130 -17.74 9.84 1.99
CA LEU A 130 -17.90 9.68 3.43
C LEU A 130 -16.90 10.53 4.24
N MET A 131 -15.79 10.95 3.65
CA MET A 131 -14.86 11.89 4.29
C MET A 131 -15.53 13.23 4.67
N ALA A 132 -16.58 13.63 3.94
CA ALA A 132 -17.34 14.84 4.23
C ALA A 132 -18.39 14.63 5.33
N THR A 133 -18.96 13.44 5.45
CA THR A 133 -20.12 13.12 6.30
C THR A 133 -19.77 12.27 7.53
N GLU A 134 -18.74 11.45 7.45
CA GLU A 134 -18.31 10.57 8.54
C GLU A 134 -17.20 11.16 9.42
N GLY A 135 -16.76 10.37 10.40
CA GLY A 135 -15.83 10.77 11.44
C GLY A 135 -14.45 11.22 10.98
N SER A 136 -13.68 11.74 11.92
CA SER A 136 -12.34 12.28 11.68
C SER A 136 -11.29 11.23 11.29
N GLU A 137 -11.58 9.93 11.42
CA GLU A 137 -10.63 8.86 11.15
C GLU A 137 -10.29 8.75 9.65
N GLU A 138 -11.32 8.78 8.78
CA GLU A 138 -11.13 8.74 7.33
C GLU A 138 -10.34 9.96 6.82
N ARG A 139 -10.65 11.15 7.37
CA ARG A 139 -9.91 12.38 7.03
C ARG A 139 -8.44 12.29 7.46
N ARG A 140 -8.17 11.80 8.67
CA ARG A 140 -6.77 11.58 9.13
C ARG A 140 -6.07 10.57 8.25
N ARG A 141 -6.69 9.44 7.93
CA ARG A 141 -6.12 8.41 7.05
C ARG A 141 -5.77 8.96 5.67
N PHE A 142 -6.62 9.80 5.10
CA PHE A 142 -6.36 10.46 3.82
C PHE A 142 -5.13 11.39 3.92
N LEU A 143 -5.07 12.24 4.95
CA LEU A 143 -3.93 13.13 5.19
C LEU A 143 -2.64 12.34 5.43
N ASP A 144 -2.68 11.32 6.29
CA ASP A 144 -1.53 10.47 6.59
C ASP A 144 -0.99 9.79 5.32
N ASN A 145 -1.86 9.26 4.46
CA ASN A 145 -1.47 8.64 3.20
C ASN A 145 -0.86 9.65 2.22
N THR A 146 -1.38 10.87 2.18
CA THR A 146 -0.88 11.93 1.29
C THR A 146 0.45 12.46 1.79
N LEU A 147 0.54 12.86 3.06
CA LEU A 147 1.74 13.42 3.66
C LEU A 147 2.88 12.41 3.68
N SER A 148 2.59 11.12 3.94
CA SER A 148 3.60 10.06 3.91
C SER A 148 4.26 9.87 2.54
N GLN A 149 3.61 10.25 1.45
CA GLN A 149 4.19 10.21 0.11
C GLN A 149 5.05 11.45 -0.20
N LEU A 150 4.80 12.56 0.48
CA LEU A 150 5.47 13.85 0.23
C LEU A 150 6.66 14.07 1.16
N ASP A 151 6.58 13.56 2.40
CA ASP A 151 7.54 13.80 3.46
C ASP A 151 7.93 12.48 4.15
N GLY A 152 9.19 12.07 3.96
CA GLY A 152 9.73 10.84 4.55
C GLY A 152 9.91 10.93 6.07
N ASP A 153 10.09 12.11 6.64
CA ASP A 153 10.22 12.28 8.09
C ASP A 153 8.84 12.23 8.74
N TYR A 154 7.81 12.81 8.10
CA TYR A 154 6.43 12.58 8.50
C TYR A 154 6.10 11.09 8.56
N LEU A 155 6.44 10.32 7.53
CA LEU A 155 6.21 8.87 7.49
C LEU A 155 6.91 8.15 8.64
N LYS A 156 8.18 8.47 8.93
CA LYS A 156 8.93 7.87 10.05
C LYS A 156 8.25 8.15 11.40
N ASN A 157 7.85 9.40 11.61
CA ASN A 157 7.16 9.82 12.83
C ASN A 157 5.80 9.14 12.97
N LEU A 158 5.04 9.04 11.89
CA LEU A 158 3.74 8.34 11.87
C LEU A 158 3.90 6.84 12.20
N ILE A 159 4.92 6.18 11.65
CA ILE A 159 5.22 4.77 11.96
C ILE A 159 5.55 4.61 13.45
N THR A 160 6.39 5.49 13.99
CA THR A 160 6.79 5.48 15.42
C THR A 160 5.58 5.73 16.32
N TYR A 161 4.79 6.76 16.03
CA TYR A 161 3.55 7.06 16.74
C TYR A 161 2.59 5.87 16.78
N ASN A 162 2.31 5.27 15.63
CA ASN A 162 1.40 4.12 15.55
C ASN A 162 1.93 2.89 16.29
N LYS A 163 3.25 2.68 16.33
CA LYS A 163 3.90 1.61 17.10
C LYS A 163 3.68 1.83 18.60
N ILE A 164 3.98 3.03 19.09
CA ILE A 164 3.82 3.40 20.51
C ILE A 164 2.35 3.32 20.92
N LEU A 165 1.45 3.88 20.11
CA LEU A 165 0.01 3.83 20.36
C LEU A 165 -0.50 2.39 20.50
N LYS A 166 -0.03 1.49 19.62
CA LYS A 166 -0.39 0.05 19.68
C LYS A 166 0.15 -0.60 20.95
N GLN A 167 1.39 -0.31 21.34
CA GLN A 167 2.00 -0.82 22.57
C GLN A 167 1.23 -0.34 23.80
N ARG A 168 0.95 0.97 23.89
CA ARG A 168 0.15 1.57 24.96
C ARG A 168 -1.23 0.94 25.07
N ASN A 169 -1.95 0.83 23.96
CA ASN A 169 -3.30 0.24 23.96
C ASN A 169 -3.28 -1.24 24.38
N SER A 170 -2.27 -2.00 23.99
CA SER A 170 -2.08 -3.40 24.42
C SER A 170 -1.80 -3.49 25.92
N ALA A 171 -0.97 -2.61 26.47
CA ALA A 171 -0.67 -2.54 27.89
C ALA A 171 -1.94 -2.20 28.72
N LEU A 172 -2.68 -1.16 28.30
CA LEU A 172 -3.93 -0.77 28.95
C LEU A 172 -4.97 -1.90 28.95
N LYS A 173 -5.11 -2.64 27.84
CA LYS A 173 -6.00 -3.80 27.77
C LYS A 173 -5.57 -4.88 28.74
N LYS A 174 -4.26 -5.19 28.82
CA LYS A 174 -3.72 -6.16 29.78
C LYS A 174 -3.97 -5.73 31.23
N PHE A 175 -3.80 -4.46 31.55
CA PHE A 175 -4.10 -3.95 32.91
C PHE A 175 -5.56 -4.11 33.28
N ALA A 176 -6.47 -3.85 32.34
CA ALA A 176 -7.91 -4.06 32.57
C ALA A 176 -8.23 -5.54 32.84
N GLU A 177 -7.59 -6.46 32.14
CA GLU A 177 -7.76 -7.91 32.30
C GLU A 177 -7.15 -8.44 33.62
N THR A 178 -5.94 -7.97 33.98
CA THR A 178 -5.20 -8.47 35.15
C THR A 178 -5.48 -7.69 36.43
N ARG A 179 -6.20 -6.56 36.35
CA ARG A 179 -6.41 -5.58 37.47
C ARG A 179 -5.10 -5.12 38.11
N SER A 180 -3.98 -5.20 37.41
CA SER A 180 -2.65 -4.74 37.84
C SER A 180 -2.23 -3.56 36.96
N PHE A 181 -1.75 -2.48 37.57
CA PHE A 181 -1.27 -1.29 36.86
C PHE A 181 0.24 -1.15 37.02
N ASN A 182 0.95 -1.00 35.91
CA ASN A 182 2.38 -0.65 35.89
C ASN A 182 2.54 0.66 35.11
N ALA A 183 2.85 1.74 35.83
CA ALA A 183 2.98 3.09 35.28
C ALA A 183 4.12 3.18 34.25
N GLU A 184 5.24 2.49 34.47
CA GLU A 184 6.42 2.52 33.57
C GLU A 184 6.13 2.05 32.14
N LEU A 185 5.07 1.25 31.93
CA LEU A 185 4.66 0.77 30.61
C LEU A 185 3.72 1.74 29.88
N VAL A 186 3.30 2.83 30.51
CA VAL A 186 2.36 3.81 29.95
C VAL A 186 3.02 5.14 29.65
N ASP A 187 4.07 5.48 30.39
CA ASP A 187 4.87 6.69 30.24
C ASP A 187 6.01 6.50 29.20
N ILE A 188 5.59 6.13 27.97
CA ILE A 188 6.53 5.91 26.84
C ILE A 188 6.56 7.16 25.94
#